data_8d8b99d89c3fdf243f51275a8d1ccb6d
#
_entry.id   8d8b99d89c3fdf243f51275a8d1ccb6d
#
_cell.length_a   1.000
_cell.length_b   1.000
_cell.length_c   1.000
_cell.angle_alpha   90.00
_cell.angle_beta   90.00
_cell.angle_gamma   90.00
#
_symmetry.space_group_name_H-M   'P 1'
#
loop_
_entity.id
_entity.type
_entity.pdbx_description
1 polymer ?
#
loop_
_entity_poly.entity_id
_entity_poly.type
_entity_poly.pdbx_seq_one_letter_code
_entity_poly.pdbx_strand_id
1 'polypeptide(L)'
;MTAVFADRQPADNIINAYFRERRFIGSGDRRFIAEKIWHIIRRRRRLTFEAGSADPRKLLIAYLKDEDPAEIFAGGEYGLPPLNDDERKLAAALRTEERTYPPAVECECPDWLFAKIGDPLLLKALNEPAGADFRVCRGSREEVLRLLENEGFEAV
;
A
#
# COMPACT_ATOMS: atom_id res chain seq x y z
N MET A 1 -6.74 -9.34 0.27
CA MET A 1 -7.29 -7.98 0.49
C MET A 1 -8.69 -7.99 1.11
N THR A 2 -9.65 -8.73 0.59
CA THR A 2 -11.03 -8.77 1.14
C THR A 2 -11.05 -9.07 2.63
N ALA A 3 -10.31 -10.09 3.10
CA ALA A 3 -10.21 -10.43 4.52
C ALA A 3 -9.64 -9.27 5.37
N VAL A 4 -8.60 -8.57 4.88
CA VAL A 4 -7.98 -7.45 5.60
C VAL A 4 -8.95 -6.28 5.84
N PHE A 5 -9.90 -6.06 4.92
CA PHE A 5 -10.89 -4.97 5.05
C PHE A 5 -12.18 -5.38 5.77
N ALA A 6 -12.48 -6.66 5.84
CA ALA A 6 -13.68 -7.19 6.47
C ALA A 6 -13.45 -7.61 7.93
N ASP A 7 -12.24 -7.99 8.29
CA ASP A 7 -11.90 -8.49 9.62
C ASP A 7 -11.51 -7.34 10.58
N ARG A 8 -11.79 -7.54 11.87
CA ARG A 8 -11.34 -6.64 12.95
C ARG A 8 -9.93 -6.97 13.46
N GLN A 9 -9.31 -8.01 12.90
CA GLN A 9 -7.95 -8.40 13.26
C GLN A 9 -6.92 -7.47 12.62
N PRO A 10 -5.73 -7.31 13.24
CA PRO A 10 -4.61 -6.60 12.64
C PRO A 10 -4.24 -7.19 11.28
N ALA A 11 -3.97 -6.33 10.30
CA ALA A 11 -3.71 -6.72 8.91
C ALA A 11 -2.49 -7.65 8.77
N ASP A 12 -1.44 -7.46 9.58
CA ASP A 12 -0.26 -8.30 9.64
C ASP A 12 -0.58 -9.74 10.05
N ASN A 13 -1.48 -9.95 11.00
CA ASN A 13 -1.94 -11.29 11.39
C ASN A 13 -2.63 -12.01 10.24
N ILE A 14 -3.47 -11.30 9.49
CA ILE A 14 -4.19 -11.85 8.33
C ILE A 14 -3.22 -12.19 7.21
N ILE A 15 -2.28 -11.29 6.90
CA ILE A 15 -1.25 -11.48 5.87
C ILE A 15 -0.35 -12.67 6.24
N ASN A 16 0.09 -12.74 7.49
CA ASN A 16 0.94 -13.83 7.97
C ASN A 16 0.20 -15.18 7.97
N ALA A 17 -1.09 -15.21 8.32
CA ALA A 17 -1.92 -16.41 8.23
C ALA A 17 -2.05 -16.87 6.78
N TYR A 18 -2.32 -15.96 5.86
CA TYR A 18 -2.41 -16.24 4.43
C TYR A 18 -1.12 -16.91 3.89
N PHE A 19 0.05 -16.39 4.26
CA PHE A 19 1.33 -16.97 3.82
C PHE A 19 1.68 -18.29 4.50
N ARG A 20 1.24 -18.52 5.75
CA ARG A 20 1.42 -19.81 6.43
C ARG A 20 0.67 -20.95 5.74
N GLU A 21 -0.53 -20.67 5.26
CA GLU A 21 -1.34 -21.63 4.50
C GLU A 21 -0.77 -21.90 3.10
N ARG A 22 -0.03 -20.94 2.53
CA ARG A 22 0.50 -20.99 1.14
C ARG A 22 2.02 -21.02 1.12
N ARG A 23 2.57 -22.12 1.63
CA ARG A 23 4.03 -22.30 1.77
C ARG A 23 4.79 -22.31 0.45
N PHE A 24 4.10 -22.58 -0.66
CA PHE A 24 4.67 -22.55 -2.00
C PHE A 24 5.05 -21.15 -2.48
N ILE A 25 4.51 -20.07 -1.86
CA ILE A 25 4.88 -18.70 -2.19
C ILE A 25 6.28 -18.43 -1.65
N GLY A 26 7.22 -18.10 -2.55
CA GLY A 26 8.61 -17.78 -2.22
C GLY A 26 8.75 -16.53 -1.35
N SER A 27 9.91 -16.36 -0.73
CA SER A 27 10.16 -15.20 0.17
C SER A 27 10.11 -13.85 -0.57
N GLY A 28 10.61 -13.79 -1.81
CA GLY A 28 10.54 -12.62 -2.67
C GLY A 28 9.10 -12.22 -2.99
N ASP A 29 8.29 -13.19 -3.41
CA ASP A 29 6.87 -12.96 -3.71
C ASP A 29 6.07 -12.54 -2.47
N ARG A 30 6.36 -13.13 -1.31
CA ARG A 30 5.73 -12.73 -0.04
C ARG A 30 6.01 -11.28 0.29
N ARG A 31 7.26 -10.84 0.13
CA ARG A 31 7.65 -9.45 0.37
C ARG A 31 6.92 -8.52 -0.59
N PHE A 32 6.94 -8.83 -1.88
CA PHE A 32 6.27 -8.06 -2.91
C PHE A 32 4.76 -7.93 -2.65
N ILE A 33 4.07 -9.05 -2.38
CA ILE A 33 2.64 -9.06 -2.10
C ILE A 33 2.32 -8.25 -0.83
N ALA A 34 3.09 -8.45 0.25
CA ALA A 34 2.89 -7.73 1.50
C ALA A 34 3.06 -6.22 1.32
N GLU A 35 4.11 -5.80 0.61
CA GLU A 35 4.37 -4.39 0.29
C GLU A 35 3.19 -3.76 -0.46
N LYS A 36 2.69 -4.41 -1.51
CA LYS A 36 1.53 -3.93 -2.26
C LYS A 36 0.27 -3.82 -1.40
N ILE A 37 0.02 -4.81 -0.53
CA ILE A 37 -1.11 -4.76 0.40
C ILE A 37 -0.97 -3.57 1.36
N TRP A 38 0.21 -3.33 1.94
CA TRP A 38 0.46 -2.21 2.83
C TRP A 38 0.31 -0.86 2.14
N HIS A 39 0.76 -0.73 0.90
CA HIS A 39 0.55 0.47 0.10
C HIS A 39 -0.95 0.76 -0.13
N ILE A 40 -1.73 -0.28 -0.46
CA ILE A 40 -3.18 -0.14 -0.65
C ILE A 40 -3.89 0.22 0.67
N ILE A 41 -3.48 -0.37 1.80
CA ILE A 41 -4.04 -0.05 3.11
C ILE A 41 -3.80 1.42 3.46
N ARG A 42 -2.56 1.91 3.29
CA ARG A 42 -2.21 3.31 3.57
C ARG A 42 -2.98 4.30 2.69
N ARG A 43 -3.18 3.96 1.41
CA ARG A 43 -3.87 4.80 0.42
C ARG A 43 -5.35 4.47 0.24
N ARG A 44 -5.91 3.67 1.14
CA ARG A 44 -7.29 3.17 1.02
C ARG A 44 -8.31 4.27 0.82
N ARG A 45 -8.18 5.40 1.51
CA ARG A 45 -9.13 6.51 1.42
C ARG A 45 -9.12 7.14 0.02
N ARG A 46 -7.95 7.42 -0.51
CA ARG A 46 -7.77 7.97 -1.86
C ARG A 46 -8.24 6.98 -2.92
N LEU A 47 -7.81 5.72 -2.82
CA LEU A 47 -8.21 4.67 -3.74
C LEU A 47 -9.73 4.45 -3.73
N THR A 48 -10.38 4.52 -2.56
CA THR A 48 -11.84 4.44 -2.46
C THR A 48 -12.51 5.62 -3.15
N PHE A 49 -11.97 6.82 -3.00
CA PHE A 49 -12.48 8.02 -3.68
C PHE A 49 -12.29 7.90 -5.20
N GLU A 50 -11.12 7.50 -5.66
CA GLU A 50 -10.80 7.31 -7.09
C GLU A 50 -11.68 6.22 -7.73
N ALA A 51 -11.83 5.08 -7.07
CA ALA A 51 -12.63 3.95 -7.55
C ALA A 51 -14.14 4.14 -7.40
N GLY A 52 -14.58 5.16 -6.64
CA GLY A 52 -16.00 5.32 -6.26
C GLY A 52 -16.55 4.13 -5.46
N SER A 53 -15.69 3.30 -4.87
CA SER A 53 -16.05 2.05 -4.21
C SER A 53 -14.98 1.58 -3.25
N ALA A 54 -15.39 0.93 -2.16
CA ALA A 54 -14.49 0.23 -1.25
C ALA A 54 -14.25 -1.25 -1.63
N ASP A 55 -14.73 -1.69 -2.79
CA ASP A 55 -14.51 -3.05 -3.28
C ASP A 55 -13.02 -3.31 -3.51
N PRO A 56 -12.45 -4.40 -2.92
CA PRO A 56 -11.01 -4.66 -2.96
C PRO A 56 -10.44 -4.80 -4.39
N ARG A 57 -11.24 -5.30 -5.34
CA ARG A 57 -10.80 -5.45 -6.72
C ARG A 57 -10.76 -4.09 -7.43
N LYS A 58 -11.73 -3.21 -7.18
CA LYS A 58 -11.73 -1.84 -7.71
C LYS A 58 -10.61 -1.00 -7.09
N LEU A 59 -10.31 -1.19 -5.79
CA LEU A 59 -9.16 -0.56 -5.17
C LEU A 59 -7.82 -1.02 -5.79
N LEU A 60 -7.71 -2.31 -6.15
CA LEU A 60 -6.54 -2.83 -6.86
C LEU A 60 -6.41 -2.22 -8.26
N ILE A 61 -7.51 -2.08 -9.00
CA ILE A 61 -7.53 -1.42 -10.31
C ILE A 61 -7.09 0.04 -10.18
N ALA A 62 -7.58 0.78 -9.18
CA ALA A 62 -7.16 2.14 -8.93
C ALA A 62 -5.69 2.25 -8.51
N TYR A 63 -5.20 1.31 -7.72
CA TYR A 63 -3.79 1.26 -7.32
C TYR A 63 -2.84 0.99 -8.50
N LEU A 64 -3.27 0.19 -9.46
CA LEU A 64 -2.49 -0.22 -10.63
C LEU A 64 -2.81 0.63 -11.88
N LYS A 65 -3.38 1.81 -11.71
CA LYS A 65 -3.83 2.67 -12.82
C LYS A 65 -2.72 3.06 -13.81
N ASP A 66 -1.47 3.12 -13.33
CA ASP A 66 -0.30 3.49 -14.15
C ASP A 66 0.35 2.27 -14.85
N GLU A 67 -0.08 1.06 -14.49
CA GLU A 67 0.36 -0.21 -15.10
C GLU A 67 -0.52 -0.58 -16.31
N ASP A 68 -0.05 -1.48 -17.18
CA ASP A 68 -0.89 -1.98 -18.27
C ASP A 68 -1.94 -3.00 -17.75
N PRO A 69 -3.23 -2.68 -17.82
CA PRO A 69 -4.26 -3.60 -17.36
C PRO A 69 -4.30 -4.91 -18.14
N ALA A 70 -3.89 -4.92 -19.41
CA ALA A 70 -3.89 -6.13 -20.24
C ALA A 70 -2.84 -7.13 -19.75
N GLU A 71 -1.69 -6.65 -19.28
CA GLU A 71 -0.66 -7.50 -18.70
C GLU A 71 -1.05 -8.04 -17.34
N ILE A 72 -1.60 -7.19 -16.47
CA ILE A 72 -1.91 -7.55 -15.07
C ILE A 72 -3.16 -8.42 -14.97
N PHE A 73 -4.20 -8.09 -15.73
CA PHE A 73 -5.48 -8.79 -15.74
C PHE A 73 -5.59 -9.72 -16.95
N ALA A 74 -4.50 -10.42 -17.27
CA ALA A 74 -4.43 -11.33 -18.40
C ALA A 74 -5.22 -12.63 -18.20
N GLY A 75 -5.60 -12.96 -16.97
CA GLY A 75 -6.23 -14.24 -16.63
C GLY A 75 -5.23 -15.38 -16.55
N GLY A 76 -5.72 -16.63 -16.68
CA GLY A 76 -4.90 -17.83 -16.55
C GLY A 76 -4.91 -18.42 -15.14
N GLU A 77 -4.15 -19.50 -14.95
CA GLU A 77 -4.17 -20.31 -13.71
C GLU A 77 -3.71 -19.52 -12.49
N TYR A 78 -2.73 -18.61 -12.66
CA TYR A 78 -2.13 -17.82 -11.58
C TYR A 78 -2.33 -16.32 -11.76
N GLY A 79 -2.93 -15.87 -12.86
CA GLY A 79 -3.18 -14.47 -13.17
C GLY A 79 -4.46 -13.93 -12.54
N LEU A 80 -4.55 -12.61 -12.47
CA LEU A 80 -5.80 -11.96 -12.06
C LEU A 80 -6.85 -12.14 -13.19
N PRO A 81 -8.11 -12.41 -12.84
CA PRO A 81 -9.18 -12.53 -13.84
C PRO A 81 -9.26 -11.27 -14.73
N PRO A 82 -9.56 -11.41 -16.04
CA PRO A 82 -9.70 -10.29 -16.94
C PRO A 82 -10.70 -9.25 -16.42
N LEU A 83 -10.50 -8.00 -16.78
CA LEU A 83 -11.41 -6.92 -16.45
C LEU A 83 -12.73 -7.09 -17.20
N ASN A 84 -13.86 -6.92 -16.51
CA ASN A 84 -15.17 -6.78 -17.12
C ASN A 84 -15.35 -5.38 -17.73
N ASP A 85 -16.47 -5.12 -18.41
CA ASP A 85 -16.72 -3.86 -19.12
C ASP A 85 -16.72 -2.64 -18.20
N ASP A 86 -17.29 -2.75 -17.01
CA ASP A 86 -17.33 -1.64 -16.05
C ASP A 86 -15.95 -1.39 -15.42
N GLU A 87 -15.19 -2.44 -15.18
CA GLU A 87 -13.81 -2.34 -14.72
C GLU A 87 -12.87 -1.73 -15.79
N ARG A 88 -13.08 -2.06 -17.07
CA ARG A 88 -12.36 -1.41 -18.18
C ARG A 88 -12.66 0.08 -18.27
N LYS A 89 -13.94 0.47 -18.12
CA LYS A 89 -14.33 1.88 -18.09
C LYS A 89 -13.68 2.61 -16.90
N LEU A 90 -13.70 1.99 -15.72
CA LEU A 90 -13.04 2.54 -14.53
C LEU A 90 -11.55 2.72 -14.77
N ALA A 91 -10.84 1.71 -15.26
CA ALA A 91 -9.42 1.78 -15.53
C ALA A 91 -9.06 2.88 -16.56
N ALA A 92 -9.88 3.05 -17.59
CA ALA A 92 -9.70 4.12 -18.57
C ALA A 92 -9.92 5.51 -17.95
N ALA A 93 -11.01 5.70 -17.18
CA ALA A 93 -11.30 6.96 -16.50
C ALA A 93 -10.21 7.37 -15.50
N LEU A 94 -9.66 6.40 -14.77
CA LEU A 94 -8.57 6.62 -13.82
C LEU A 94 -7.28 7.15 -14.45
N ARG A 95 -7.05 6.86 -15.73
CA ARG A 95 -5.86 7.29 -16.48
C ARG A 95 -6.01 8.66 -17.14
N THR A 96 -7.23 9.03 -17.51
CA THR A 96 -7.49 10.21 -18.35
C THR A 96 -8.06 11.39 -17.58
N GLU A 97 -8.71 11.15 -16.44
CA GLU A 97 -9.39 12.20 -15.68
C GLU A 97 -8.46 12.85 -14.66
N GLU A 98 -8.25 14.15 -14.78
CA GLU A 98 -7.70 14.94 -13.67
C GLU A 98 -8.69 15.02 -12.52
N ARG A 99 -8.22 14.76 -11.31
CA ARG A 99 -9.08 14.73 -10.12
C ARG A 99 -8.57 15.66 -9.05
N THR A 100 -9.49 16.47 -8.55
CA THR A 100 -9.27 17.27 -7.35
C THR A 100 -9.74 16.48 -6.13
N TYR A 101 -8.86 16.35 -5.14
CA TYR A 101 -9.16 15.60 -3.93
C TYR A 101 -9.61 16.54 -2.81
N PRO A 102 -10.63 16.16 -2.02
CA PRO A 102 -10.88 16.82 -0.74
C PRO A 102 -9.62 16.74 0.15
N PRO A 103 -9.30 17.79 0.94
CA PRO A 103 -8.04 17.84 1.69
C PRO A 103 -7.76 16.62 2.57
N ALA A 104 -8.77 16.07 3.24
CA ALA A 104 -8.62 14.87 4.05
C ALA A 104 -8.32 13.61 3.22
N VAL A 105 -8.87 13.52 2.00
CA VAL A 105 -8.58 12.45 1.04
C VAL A 105 -7.16 12.58 0.51
N GLU A 106 -6.73 13.79 0.20
CA GLU A 106 -5.36 14.07 -0.23
C GLU A 106 -4.32 13.71 0.83
N CYS A 107 -4.66 13.91 2.12
CA CYS A 107 -3.82 13.55 3.26
C CYS A 107 -4.02 12.10 3.74
N GLU A 108 -4.81 11.28 3.02
CA GLU A 108 -5.07 9.86 3.34
C GLU A 108 -5.59 9.63 4.78
N CYS A 109 -6.28 10.60 5.36
CA CYS A 109 -6.76 10.52 6.74
C CYS A 109 -8.28 10.71 6.84
N PRO A 110 -8.93 10.22 7.91
CA PRO A 110 -10.34 10.49 8.18
C PRO A 110 -10.61 11.99 8.37
N ASP A 111 -11.83 12.46 8.00
CA ASP A 111 -12.21 13.88 8.11
C ASP A 111 -12.08 14.42 9.54
N TRP A 112 -12.46 13.60 10.55
CA TRP A 112 -12.32 13.98 11.95
C TRP A 112 -10.87 14.21 12.38
N LEU A 113 -9.93 13.41 11.83
CA LEU A 113 -8.51 13.54 12.11
C LEU A 113 -7.92 14.77 11.43
N PHE A 114 -8.30 14.98 10.17
CA PHE A 114 -7.94 16.20 9.42
C PHE A 114 -8.41 17.46 10.15
N ALA A 115 -9.67 17.48 10.58
CA ALA A 115 -10.24 18.61 11.31
C ALA A 115 -9.54 18.85 12.67
N LYS A 116 -9.05 17.79 13.33
CA LYS A 116 -8.38 17.88 14.63
C LYS A 116 -6.92 18.35 14.54
N ILE A 117 -6.18 17.89 13.53
CA ILE A 117 -4.75 18.22 13.37
C ILE A 117 -4.58 19.52 12.56
N GLY A 118 -5.31 19.69 11.45
CA GLY A 118 -5.30 20.90 10.63
C GLY A 118 -3.98 21.17 9.90
N ASP A 119 -3.01 20.26 9.96
CA ASP A 119 -1.71 20.38 9.29
C ASP A 119 -1.56 19.31 8.19
N PRO A 120 -1.74 19.67 6.91
CA PRO A 120 -1.62 18.74 5.80
C PRO A 120 -0.22 18.14 5.62
N LEU A 121 0.84 18.88 5.96
CA LEU A 121 2.22 18.39 5.82
C LEU A 121 2.50 17.32 6.85
N LEU A 122 2.11 17.53 8.10
CA LEU A 122 2.23 16.54 9.15
C LEU A 122 1.42 15.27 8.83
N LEU A 123 0.18 15.42 8.35
CA LEU A 123 -0.68 14.29 8.01
C LEU A 123 -0.10 13.46 6.85
N LYS A 124 0.46 14.10 5.83
CA LYS A 124 1.14 13.42 4.73
C LYS A 124 2.38 12.68 5.22
N ALA A 125 3.21 13.33 6.06
CA ALA A 125 4.40 12.70 6.64
C ALA A 125 4.07 11.47 7.51
N LEU A 126 2.98 11.52 8.30
CA LEU A 126 2.53 10.39 9.12
C LEU A 126 2.06 9.19 8.28
N ASN A 127 1.71 9.39 7.02
CA ASN A 127 1.28 8.32 6.12
C ASN A 127 2.42 7.69 5.30
N GLU A 128 3.60 8.31 5.31
CA GLU A 128 4.78 7.72 4.67
C GLU A 128 5.31 6.53 5.47
N PRO A 129 5.92 5.53 4.80
CA PRO A 129 6.58 4.44 5.49
C PRO A 129 7.66 4.97 6.42
N ALA A 130 7.60 4.60 7.69
CA ALA A 130 8.67 4.94 8.63
C ALA A 130 9.98 4.25 8.22
N GLY A 131 11.10 4.95 8.41
CA GLY A 131 12.43 4.35 8.37
C GLY A 131 12.60 3.30 9.47
N ALA A 132 13.66 2.51 9.38
CA ALA A 132 14.00 1.58 10.44
C ALA A 132 14.87 2.28 11.49
N ASP A 133 14.35 2.40 12.71
CA ASP A 133 15.10 2.94 13.85
C ASP A 133 15.77 1.80 14.62
N PHE A 134 17.06 1.95 14.91
CA PHE A 134 17.84 0.99 15.68
C PHE A 134 18.44 1.65 16.91
N ARG A 135 18.32 0.96 18.04
CA ARG A 135 19.02 1.37 19.27
C ARG A 135 20.35 0.65 19.36
N VAL A 136 21.44 1.41 19.43
CA VAL A 136 22.77 0.85 19.75
C VAL A 136 22.80 0.42 21.21
N CYS A 137 22.98 -0.90 21.44
CA CYS A 137 23.04 -1.48 22.78
C CYS A 137 24.47 -1.68 23.28
N ARG A 138 25.47 -1.72 22.38
CA ARG A 138 26.90 -1.92 22.69
C ARG A 138 27.73 -1.10 21.72
N GLY A 139 28.85 -0.53 22.17
CA GLY A 139 29.69 0.37 21.39
C GLY A 139 29.13 1.78 21.27
N SER A 140 29.74 2.59 20.43
CA SER A 140 29.25 3.95 20.14
C SER A 140 28.37 3.98 18.89
N ARG A 141 27.57 5.03 18.78
CA ARG A 141 26.74 5.29 17.58
C ARG A 141 27.63 5.42 16.33
N GLU A 142 28.76 6.11 16.47
CA GLU A 142 29.71 6.37 15.39
C GLU A 142 30.37 5.10 14.86
N GLU A 143 30.68 4.13 15.73
CA GLU A 143 31.20 2.83 15.33
C GLU A 143 30.17 2.02 14.54
N VAL A 144 28.89 2.02 15.01
CA VAL A 144 27.81 1.30 14.32
C VAL A 144 27.48 1.95 12.99
N LEU A 145 27.46 3.29 12.90
CA LEU A 145 27.26 3.99 11.63
C LEU A 145 28.31 3.62 10.59
N ARG A 146 29.60 3.63 10.97
CA ARG A 146 30.68 3.21 10.06
C ARG A 146 30.53 1.77 9.58
N LEU A 147 30.10 0.86 10.47
CA LEU A 147 29.86 -0.53 10.08
C LEU A 147 28.71 -0.64 9.08
N LEU A 148 27.61 0.07 9.30
CA LEU A 148 26.47 0.09 8.38
C LEU A 148 26.83 0.70 7.02
N GLU A 149 27.58 1.80 7.01
CA GLU A 149 28.07 2.43 5.78
C GLU A 149 28.99 1.47 4.98
N ASN A 150 29.88 0.74 5.66
CA ASN A 150 30.75 -0.26 5.01
C ASN A 150 29.96 -1.42 4.39
N GLU A 151 28.80 -1.76 4.95
CA GLU A 151 27.88 -2.77 4.42
C GLU A 151 26.88 -2.18 3.36
N GLY A 152 27.02 -0.89 3.02
CA GLY A 152 26.21 -0.22 2.00
C GLY A 152 24.84 0.27 2.46
N PHE A 153 24.63 0.41 3.77
CA PHE A 153 23.41 1.00 4.31
C PHE A 153 23.60 2.49 4.55
N GLU A 154 22.64 3.30 4.10
CA GLU A 154 22.52 4.70 4.53
C GLU A 154 21.93 4.75 5.94
N ALA A 155 22.68 5.29 6.89
CA ALA A 155 22.23 5.46 8.27
C ALA A 155 22.60 6.85 8.79
N VAL A 156 21.72 7.45 9.62
CA VAL A 156 21.86 8.80 10.17
C VAL A 156 21.77 8.80 11.69
#